data_4fa67d9240905395487d79481b3b0cf1
#
_entry.id   4fa67d9240905395487d79481b3b0cf1
#
_cell.length_a   1.000
_cell.length_b   1.000
_cell.length_c   1.000
_cell.angle_alpha   90.00
_cell.angle_beta   90.00
_cell.angle_gamma   90.00
#
_symmetry.space_group_name_H-M   'P 1'
#
loop_
_entity.id
_entity.type
_entity.pdbx_description
1 polymer ?
#
loop_
_entity_poly.entity_id
_entity_poly.type
_entity_poly.pdbx_seq_one_letter_code
_entity_poly.pdbx_strand_id
1 'polypeptide(L)'
;MNEKEIYIKILQWLNNKKEVAIANVIETWGSSPRPVGSIMAINSDHDIIGSVSGGCVENFVFGKALEVIKNNNVETLEFGVTNSKAWEVGLTCGGKIKVFLEKISHKDIDFIKKVNEVYTKNETMVIATRLNDGQRDIFDNTAANKSKTKFKIDFNNIKSSIRLLDNQEWFLKVFQNNAKIIIIGAVHIAEPLINFAKHLNYEVFLIDPRSTFNEKKFNNIKIFKEWPDEALKKIIIDQNTAIVTLTHDPKLDDPALEYSLKTDAFYIGCLGSKKTHNSRILRLKKKGINEEQLNKLNGPVGLSIGAKTPSEIAISIISQIILFKNTVNA
;
A
#
# COMPACT_ATOMS: atom_id res chain seq x y z
N MET A 1 7.04 5.11 -8.64
CA MET A 1 5.98 4.61 -9.54
C MET A 1 5.13 3.63 -8.75
N ASN A 2 3.83 3.81 -8.72
CA ASN A 2 2.94 2.95 -7.97
C ASN A 2 2.39 1.82 -8.87
N GLU A 3 1.87 0.76 -8.27
CA GLU A 3 1.39 -0.43 -8.98
C GLU A 3 0.21 -0.10 -9.93
N LYS A 4 -0.67 0.82 -9.54
CA LYS A 4 -1.78 1.30 -10.38
C LYS A 4 -1.29 1.86 -11.73
N GLU A 5 -0.22 2.65 -11.72
CA GLU A 5 0.37 3.22 -12.96
C GLU A 5 0.86 2.13 -13.90
N ILE A 6 1.42 1.03 -13.33
CA ILE A 6 1.89 -0.10 -14.13
C ILE A 6 0.70 -0.79 -14.82
N TYR A 7 -0.40 -1.09 -14.11
CA TYR A 7 -1.57 -1.74 -14.71
C TYR A 7 -2.31 -0.84 -15.71
N ILE A 8 -2.33 0.49 -15.50
CA ILE A 8 -2.82 1.43 -16.52
C ILE A 8 -1.98 1.34 -17.79
N LYS A 9 -0.65 1.27 -17.66
CA LYS A 9 0.26 1.16 -18.80
C LYS A 9 0.12 -0.17 -19.52
N ILE A 10 -0.03 -1.28 -18.79
CA ILE A 10 -0.33 -2.60 -19.36
C ILE A 10 -1.61 -2.54 -20.21
N LEU A 11 -2.68 -1.94 -19.68
CA LEU A 11 -3.93 -1.79 -20.41
C LEU A 11 -3.76 -0.97 -21.70
N GLN A 12 -2.97 0.11 -21.66
CA GLN A 12 -2.63 0.90 -22.86
C GLN A 12 -1.89 0.06 -23.90
N TRP A 13 -0.91 -0.75 -23.47
CA TRP A 13 -0.17 -1.62 -24.38
C TRP A 13 -1.07 -2.67 -25.03
N LEU A 14 -1.93 -3.33 -24.27
CA LEU A 14 -2.88 -4.32 -24.78
C LEU A 14 -3.89 -3.71 -25.76
N ASN A 15 -4.40 -2.49 -25.49
CA ASN A 15 -5.27 -1.77 -26.41
C ASN A 15 -4.57 -1.44 -27.73
N ASN A 16 -3.24 -1.23 -27.70
CA ASN A 16 -2.40 -1.03 -28.87
C ASN A 16 -1.92 -2.35 -29.49
N LYS A 17 -2.57 -3.49 -29.17
CA LYS A 17 -2.29 -4.83 -29.69
C LYS A 17 -0.88 -5.34 -29.38
N LYS A 18 -0.18 -4.77 -28.38
CA LYS A 18 1.10 -5.28 -27.90
C LYS A 18 0.85 -6.44 -26.94
N GLU A 19 1.64 -7.48 -27.05
CA GLU A 19 1.69 -8.55 -26.07
C GLU A 19 2.59 -8.14 -24.90
N VAL A 20 2.29 -8.59 -23.69
CA VAL A 20 2.95 -8.17 -22.45
C VAL A 20 3.36 -9.41 -21.66
N ALA A 21 4.54 -9.39 -21.06
CA ALA A 21 4.87 -10.29 -19.97
C ALA A 21 4.85 -9.51 -18.64
N ILE A 22 4.28 -10.13 -17.61
CA ILE A 22 4.32 -9.61 -16.25
C ILE A 22 5.26 -10.50 -15.43
N ALA A 23 6.23 -9.87 -14.75
CA ALA A 23 7.11 -10.48 -13.78
C ALA A 23 6.67 -10.04 -12.38
N ASN A 24 6.28 -10.98 -11.53
CA ASN A 24 5.89 -10.75 -10.14
C ASN A 24 6.95 -11.31 -9.19
N VAL A 25 7.37 -10.54 -8.19
CA VAL A 25 8.12 -11.08 -7.05
C VAL A 25 7.16 -11.90 -6.20
N ILE A 26 7.35 -13.21 -6.14
CA ILE A 26 6.45 -14.13 -5.46
C ILE A 26 6.98 -14.59 -4.10
N GLU A 27 8.29 -14.49 -3.88
CA GLU A 27 8.94 -14.85 -2.62
C GLU A 27 10.27 -14.11 -2.44
N THR A 28 10.64 -13.81 -1.19
CA THR A 28 11.88 -13.12 -0.85
C THR A 28 12.49 -13.67 0.43
N TRP A 29 13.82 -13.71 0.52
CA TRP A 29 14.56 -14.09 1.72
C TRP A 29 15.72 -13.12 1.96
N GLY A 30 15.98 -12.82 3.23
CA GLY A 30 17.04 -11.90 3.62
C GLY A 30 16.80 -10.45 3.15
N SER A 31 17.84 -9.75 2.81
CA SER A 31 17.79 -8.35 2.36
C SER A 31 17.35 -8.29 0.89
N SER A 32 16.07 -8.33 0.63
CA SER A 32 15.53 -8.14 -0.72
C SER A 32 15.22 -6.66 -0.98
N PRO A 33 15.63 -6.08 -2.12
CA PRO A 33 15.39 -4.68 -2.44
C PRO A 33 13.93 -4.37 -2.80
N ARG A 34 13.13 -5.40 -3.11
CA ARG A 34 11.70 -5.27 -3.43
C ARG A 34 10.87 -6.30 -2.68
N PRO A 35 9.71 -5.90 -2.11
CA PRO A 35 8.83 -6.82 -1.39
C PRO A 35 8.10 -7.78 -2.34
N VAL A 36 7.57 -8.86 -1.78
CA VAL A 36 6.62 -9.77 -2.45
C VAL A 36 5.43 -8.97 -3.00
N GLY A 37 5.02 -9.29 -4.22
CA GLY A 37 3.99 -8.55 -4.96
C GLY A 37 4.53 -7.44 -5.85
N SER A 38 5.82 -7.08 -5.76
CA SER A 38 6.42 -6.13 -6.70
C SER A 38 6.35 -6.64 -8.13
N ILE A 39 6.15 -5.73 -9.08
CA ILE A 39 5.85 -6.05 -10.47
C ILE A 39 6.76 -5.30 -11.44
N MET A 40 7.14 -5.97 -12.51
CA MET A 40 7.74 -5.41 -13.72
C MET A 40 6.94 -5.92 -14.92
N ALA A 41 6.62 -5.05 -15.86
CA ALA A 41 5.95 -5.42 -17.10
C ALA A 41 6.83 -5.06 -18.30
N ILE A 42 6.85 -5.94 -19.28
CA ILE A 42 7.60 -5.82 -20.53
C ILE A 42 6.65 -6.07 -21.69
N ASN A 43 6.70 -5.24 -22.74
CA ASN A 43 5.89 -5.47 -23.93
C ASN A 43 6.69 -6.02 -25.08
N SER A 44 6.00 -6.42 -26.17
CA SER A 44 6.60 -6.95 -27.40
C SER A 44 7.52 -5.98 -28.13
N ASP A 45 7.42 -4.67 -27.85
CA ASP A 45 8.28 -3.64 -28.45
C ASP A 45 9.47 -3.28 -27.55
N HIS A 46 9.71 -4.08 -26.51
CA HIS A 46 10.82 -3.93 -25.57
C HIS A 46 10.71 -2.75 -24.59
N ASP A 47 9.53 -2.13 -24.45
CA ASP A 47 9.32 -1.16 -23.39
C ASP A 47 9.18 -1.87 -22.04
N ILE A 48 9.70 -1.24 -20.99
CA ILE A 48 9.71 -1.75 -19.62
C ILE A 48 9.03 -0.75 -18.68
N ILE A 49 8.27 -1.26 -17.71
CA ILE A 49 7.73 -0.48 -16.61
C ILE A 49 7.75 -1.29 -15.29
N GLY A 50 8.06 -0.64 -14.17
CA GLY A 50 8.19 -1.32 -12.87
C GLY A 50 9.58 -1.92 -12.62
N SER A 51 9.71 -2.72 -11.56
CA SER A 51 10.98 -3.34 -11.19
C SER A 51 10.75 -4.50 -10.20
N VAL A 52 11.59 -5.52 -10.25
CA VAL A 52 11.56 -6.70 -9.35
C VAL A 52 12.72 -6.74 -8.36
N SER A 53 13.84 -6.04 -8.65
CA SER A 53 15.04 -6.09 -7.80
C SER A 53 15.73 -4.73 -7.59
N GLY A 54 15.31 -3.68 -8.32
CA GLY A 54 15.97 -2.38 -8.28
C GLY A 54 17.22 -2.27 -9.14
N GLY A 55 17.39 -3.13 -10.13
CA GLY A 55 18.45 -3.06 -11.15
C GLY A 55 19.34 -4.29 -11.27
N CYS A 56 19.35 -5.18 -10.28
CA CYS A 56 20.30 -6.30 -10.25
C CYS A 56 19.98 -7.41 -11.26
N VAL A 57 18.69 -7.79 -11.41
CA VAL A 57 18.28 -8.93 -12.22
C VAL A 57 17.38 -8.56 -13.40
N GLU A 58 17.05 -7.27 -13.55
CA GLU A 58 16.09 -6.79 -14.54
C GLU A 58 16.46 -7.19 -15.99
N ASN A 59 17.73 -7.14 -16.36
CA ASN A 59 18.17 -7.54 -17.71
C ASN A 59 17.92 -9.02 -17.98
N PHE A 60 18.14 -9.88 -16.99
CA PHE A 60 17.88 -11.31 -17.13
C PHE A 60 16.36 -11.58 -17.22
N VAL A 61 15.58 -10.95 -16.31
CA VAL A 61 14.11 -11.04 -16.32
C VAL A 61 13.53 -10.51 -17.64
N PHE A 62 14.11 -9.45 -18.19
CA PHE A 62 13.72 -8.91 -19.50
C PHE A 62 13.90 -9.93 -20.62
N GLY A 63 15.07 -10.57 -20.73
CA GLY A 63 15.31 -11.60 -21.74
C GLY A 63 14.31 -12.76 -21.64
N LYS A 64 14.07 -13.24 -20.41
CA LYS A 64 13.10 -14.31 -20.15
C LYS A 64 11.65 -13.88 -20.41
N ALA A 65 11.30 -12.65 -20.15
CA ALA A 65 9.98 -12.11 -20.46
C ALA A 65 9.68 -12.15 -21.97
N LEU A 66 10.65 -11.84 -22.82
CA LEU A 66 10.49 -11.93 -24.28
C LEU A 66 10.32 -13.40 -24.74
N GLU A 67 11.03 -14.34 -24.11
CA GLU A 67 10.83 -15.78 -24.36
C GLU A 67 9.40 -16.22 -23.96
N VAL A 68 8.90 -15.77 -22.79
CA VAL A 68 7.55 -16.06 -22.31
C VAL A 68 6.48 -15.48 -23.24
N ILE A 69 6.67 -14.26 -23.75
CA ILE A 69 5.77 -13.66 -24.77
C ILE A 69 5.71 -14.54 -26.01
N LYS A 70 6.88 -14.95 -26.52
CA LYS A 70 7.01 -15.73 -27.75
C LYS A 70 6.44 -17.14 -27.59
N ASN A 71 6.77 -17.83 -26.52
CA ASN A 71 6.44 -19.24 -26.30
C ASN A 71 5.05 -19.45 -25.69
N ASN A 72 4.41 -18.39 -25.20
CA ASN A 72 3.11 -18.42 -24.51
C ASN A 72 3.09 -19.42 -23.33
N ASN A 73 4.15 -19.39 -22.52
CA ASN A 73 4.31 -20.21 -21.32
C ASN A 73 4.37 -19.33 -20.05
N VAL A 74 4.51 -19.98 -18.90
CA VAL A 74 4.88 -19.35 -17.64
C VAL A 74 6.28 -19.83 -17.25
N GLU A 75 7.01 -19.02 -16.49
CA GLU A 75 8.34 -19.37 -16.00
C GLU A 75 8.55 -18.84 -14.59
N THR A 76 9.19 -19.62 -13.73
CA THR A 76 9.61 -19.19 -12.40
C THR A 76 11.13 -19.11 -12.35
N LEU A 77 11.66 -17.95 -11.97
CA LEU A 77 13.07 -17.67 -11.87
C LEU A 77 13.47 -17.51 -10.40
N GLU A 78 14.60 -18.10 -10.02
CA GLU A 78 15.18 -17.95 -8.68
C GLU A 78 16.54 -17.28 -8.77
N PHE A 79 16.77 -16.25 -7.94
CA PHE A 79 18.02 -15.52 -7.84
C PHE A 79 18.52 -15.53 -6.40
N GLY A 80 19.81 -15.84 -6.18
CA GLY A 80 20.42 -15.86 -4.83
C GLY A 80 21.82 -16.45 -4.80
N VAL A 81 22.48 -16.41 -3.65
CA VAL A 81 23.92 -16.66 -3.47
C VAL A 81 24.40 -18.09 -3.74
N THR A 82 23.51 -19.08 -3.93
CA THR A 82 23.89 -20.51 -3.92
C THR A 82 23.95 -21.21 -5.25
N ASN A 83 23.59 -20.57 -6.37
CA ASN A 83 23.64 -21.20 -7.69
C ASN A 83 24.82 -20.70 -8.52
N SER A 84 25.63 -21.63 -9.07
CA SER A 84 26.75 -21.32 -9.97
C SER A 84 26.35 -20.49 -11.20
N LYS A 85 25.08 -20.53 -11.62
CA LYS A 85 24.47 -19.66 -12.63
C LYS A 85 24.07 -18.28 -12.09
N ALA A 86 23.94 -18.11 -10.78
CA ALA A 86 23.60 -16.84 -10.14
C ALA A 86 24.80 -15.88 -10.06
N TRP A 87 26.01 -16.31 -10.33
CA TRP A 87 27.18 -15.45 -10.44
C TRP A 87 27.15 -14.52 -11.65
N GLU A 88 26.42 -14.88 -12.71
CA GLU A 88 26.24 -13.99 -13.87
C GLU A 88 25.24 -12.86 -13.60
N VAL A 89 24.36 -13.02 -12.57
CA VAL A 89 23.35 -12.04 -12.21
C VAL A 89 23.25 -11.97 -10.67
N GLY A 90 24.31 -11.48 -10.02
CA GLY A 90 24.41 -11.42 -8.55
C GLY A 90 23.48 -10.39 -7.92
N LEU A 91 22.66 -10.80 -6.96
CA LEU A 91 22.08 -9.88 -5.98
C LEU A 91 23.19 -9.43 -5.02
N THR A 92 23.72 -8.23 -5.24
CA THR A 92 24.79 -7.63 -4.41
C THR A 92 24.41 -7.48 -2.94
N CYS A 93 23.11 -7.59 -2.61
CA CYS A 93 22.57 -7.45 -1.24
C CYS A 93 22.55 -8.77 -0.45
N GLY A 94 22.98 -9.92 -1.00
CA GLY A 94 22.98 -11.22 -0.30
C GLY A 94 21.58 -11.81 -0.04
N GLY A 95 20.51 -11.21 -0.53
CA GLY A 95 19.14 -11.76 -0.45
C GLY A 95 18.84 -12.76 -1.57
N LYS A 96 17.70 -13.45 -1.44
CA LYS A 96 17.16 -14.30 -2.51
C LYS A 96 15.80 -13.75 -2.93
N ILE A 97 15.48 -13.86 -4.23
CA ILE A 97 14.16 -13.56 -4.75
C ILE A 97 13.70 -14.65 -5.72
N LYS A 98 12.39 -14.87 -5.72
CA LYS A 98 11.71 -15.74 -6.68
C LYS A 98 10.75 -14.89 -7.50
N VAL A 99 10.87 -14.95 -8.81
CA VAL A 99 10.10 -14.14 -9.76
C VAL A 99 9.31 -15.06 -10.67
N PHE A 100 8.01 -14.84 -10.74
CA PHE A 100 7.11 -15.55 -11.63
C PHE A 100 6.79 -14.69 -12.85
N LEU A 101 6.96 -15.25 -14.05
CA LEU A 101 6.65 -14.61 -15.32
C LEU A 101 5.45 -15.29 -15.98
N GLU A 102 4.54 -14.46 -16.49
CA GLU A 102 3.39 -14.90 -17.25
C GLU A 102 3.10 -13.94 -18.40
N LYS A 103 2.58 -14.49 -19.50
CA LYS A 103 2.11 -13.69 -20.63
C LYS A 103 0.71 -13.15 -20.35
N ILE A 104 0.52 -11.89 -20.71
CA ILE A 104 -0.76 -11.20 -20.74
C ILE A 104 -1.03 -10.79 -22.19
N SER A 105 -2.13 -11.24 -22.75
CA SER A 105 -2.50 -11.03 -24.13
C SER A 105 -3.77 -10.19 -24.24
N HIS A 106 -4.19 -9.89 -25.46
CA HIS A 106 -5.46 -9.20 -25.72
C HIS A 106 -6.68 -9.91 -25.09
N LYS A 107 -6.63 -11.23 -24.89
CA LYS A 107 -7.68 -12.01 -24.23
C LYS A 107 -7.84 -11.67 -22.75
N ASP A 108 -6.81 -11.09 -22.15
CA ASP A 108 -6.76 -10.74 -20.73
C ASP A 108 -7.16 -9.27 -20.45
N ILE A 109 -7.61 -8.52 -21.47
CA ILE A 109 -7.97 -7.09 -21.32
C ILE A 109 -9.01 -6.88 -20.22
N ASP A 110 -10.06 -7.70 -20.17
CA ASP A 110 -11.12 -7.55 -19.18
C ASP A 110 -10.62 -7.87 -17.77
N PHE A 111 -9.69 -8.80 -17.64
CA PHE A 111 -8.96 -9.04 -16.40
C PHE A 111 -8.18 -7.79 -15.96
N ILE A 112 -7.38 -7.19 -16.85
CA ILE A 112 -6.60 -5.98 -16.52
C ILE A 112 -7.49 -4.76 -16.23
N LYS A 113 -8.64 -4.62 -16.92
CA LYS A 113 -9.65 -3.61 -16.58
C LYS A 113 -10.16 -3.80 -15.16
N LYS A 114 -10.51 -5.04 -14.78
CA LYS A 114 -10.98 -5.36 -13.43
C LYS A 114 -9.93 -5.01 -12.37
N VAL A 115 -8.63 -5.29 -12.61
CA VAL A 115 -7.54 -4.84 -11.74
C VAL A 115 -7.51 -3.33 -11.60
N ASN A 116 -7.64 -2.58 -12.69
CA ASN A 116 -7.66 -1.11 -12.65
C ASN A 116 -8.89 -0.55 -11.92
N GLU A 117 -10.05 -1.21 -11.99
CA GLU A 117 -11.25 -0.80 -11.26
C GLU A 117 -11.10 -0.89 -9.75
N VAL A 118 -10.38 -1.90 -9.23
CA VAL A 118 -10.11 -2.05 -7.81
C VAL A 118 -9.47 -0.78 -7.22
N TYR A 119 -8.50 -0.20 -7.94
CA TYR A 119 -7.83 1.04 -7.55
C TYR A 119 -8.73 2.29 -7.62
N THR A 120 -9.87 2.21 -8.28
CA THR A 120 -10.83 3.34 -8.37
C THR A 120 -11.99 3.21 -7.40
N LYS A 121 -12.40 1.97 -7.09
CA LYS A 121 -13.59 1.68 -6.26
C LYS A 121 -13.28 1.52 -4.76
N ASN A 122 -12.04 1.60 -4.35
CA ASN A 122 -11.60 1.35 -2.97
C ASN A 122 -11.95 -0.06 -2.46
N GLU A 123 -11.79 -1.04 -3.34
CA GLU A 123 -12.06 -2.46 -3.06
C GLU A 123 -10.75 -3.22 -2.84
N THR A 124 -10.83 -4.40 -2.25
CA THR A 124 -9.73 -5.36 -2.17
C THR A 124 -10.06 -6.53 -3.09
N MET A 125 -9.08 -6.94 -3.88
CA MET A 125 -9.18 -8.10 -4.76
C MET A 125 -7.96 -8.99 -4.58
N VAL A 126 -8.15 -10.29 -4.64
CA VAL A 126 -7.07 -11.27 -4.64
C VAL A 126 -7.10 -12.04 -5.96
N ILE A 127 -5.95 -12.16 -6.59
CA ILE A 127 -5.77 -13.01 -7.75
C ILE A 127 -4.90 -14.18 -7.32
N ALA A 128 -5.43 -15.40 -7.42
CA ALA A 128 -4.67 -16.61 -7.25
C ALA A 128 -4.20 -17.08 -8.63
N THR A 129 -2.89 -17.12 -8.87
CA THR A 129 -2.29 -17.62 -10.10
C THR A 129 -1.53 -18.90 -9.80
N ARG A 130 -1.84 -19.99 -10.50
CA ARG A 130 -1.16 -21.26 -10.36
C ARG A 130 0.20 -21.20 -11.09
N LEU A 131 1.27 -21.58 -10.38
CA LEU A 131 2.63 -21.34 -10.86
C LEU A 131 3.09 -22.26 -11.98
N ASN A 132 2.42 -23.41 -12.19
CA ASN A 132 2.82 -24.37 -13.22
C ASN A 132 2.26 -24.06 -14.63
N ASP A 133 1.13 -23.35 -14.75
CA ASP A 133 0.46 -23.12 -16.03
C ASP A 133 -0.21 -21.73 -16.16
N GLY A 134 -0.14 -20.88 -15.12
CA GLY A 134 -0.71 -19.55 -15.14
C GLY A 134 -2.24 -19.49 -15.02
N GLN A 135 -2.91 -20.61 -14.64
CA GLN A 135 -4.35 -20.58 -14.40
C GLN A 135 -4.67 -19.57 -13.29
N ARG A 136 -5.68 -18.71 -13.50
CA ARG A 136 -6.05 -17.65 -12.57
C ARG A 136 -7.45 -17.86 -12.02
N ASP A 137 -7.61 -17.52 -10.74
CA ASP A 137 -8.88 -17.33 -10.04
C ASP A 137 -8.91 -15.95 -9.40
N ILE A 138 -10.07 -15.29 -9.42
CA ILE A 138 -10.26 -13.93 -8.92
C ILE A 138 -11.25 -13.97 -7.76
N PHE A 139 -10.84 -13.37 -6.64
CA PHE A 139 -11.65 -13.20 -5.44
C PHE A 139 -11.81 -11.72 -5.16
N ASP A 140 -13.02 -11.27 -4.97
CA ASP A 140 -13.36 -9.92 -4.52
C ASP A 140 -14.23 -9.98 -3.27
N ASN A 141 -14.37 -8.85 -2.60
CA ASN A 141 -15.11 -8.76 -1.34
C ASN A 141 -16.64 -8.79 -1.53
N THR A 142 -17.12 -9.06 -2.74
CA THR A 142 -18.55 -9.17 -3.03
C THR A 142 -19.03 -10.61 -2.75
N ALA A 143 -20.25 -10.75 -2.21
CA ALA A 143 -20.86 -12.03 -1.84
C ALA A 143 -21.07 -13.01 -3.02
N ALA A 144 -20.66 -12.64 -4.24
CA ALA A 144 -20.87 -13.40 -5.46
C ALA A 144 -19.63 -14.19 -5.93
N ASN A 145 -18.71 -14.53 -5.02
CA ASN A 145 -17.51 -15.31 -5.37
C ASN A 145 -17.86 -16.66 -5.98
N LYS A 146 -17.98 -16.71 -7.30
CA LYS A 146 -18.04 -17.94 -8.10
C LYS A 146 -16.62 -18.43 -8.39
N SER A 147 -15.79 -18.55 -7.35
CA SER A 147 -14.45 -19.13 -7.50
C SER A 147 -14.55 -20.60 -7.91
N LYS A 148 -13.73 -21.00 -8.87
CA LYS A 148 -13.57 -22.42 -9.27
C LYS A 148 -12.67 -23.17 -8.31
N THR A 149 -11.88 -22.48 -7.51
CA THR A 149 -10.97 -23.07 -6.52
C THR A 149 -11.56 -23.06 -5.11
N LYS A 150 -11.06 -23.94 -4.25
CA LYS A 150 -11.50 -24.10 -2.86
C LYS A 150 -10.77 -23.16 -1.88
N PHE A 151 -10.15 -22.10 -2.34
CA PHE A 151 -9.50 -21.14 -1.46
C PHE A 151 -10.52 -20.44 -0.55
N LYS A 152 -10.22 -20.44 0.75
CA LYS A 152 -10.88 -19.56 1.71
C LYS A 152 -10.00 -18.32 1.88
N ILE A 153 -10.47 -17.17 1.41
CA ILE A 153 -9.77 -15.91 1.50
C ILE A 153 -10.35 -15.08 2.66
N ASP A 154 -9.50 -14.81 3.65
CA ASP A 154 -9.80 -13.79 4.66
C ASP A 154 -9.22 -12.45 4.20
N PHE A 155 -10.10 -11.55 3.76
CA PHE A 155 -9.71 -10.26 3.23
C PHE A 155 -9.20 -9.28 4.29
N ASN A 156 -9.39 -9.53 5.58
CA ASN A 156 -9.01 -8.60 6.65
C ASN A 156 -7.49 -8.55 6.88
N ASN A 157 -6.79 -9.69 6.65
CA ASN A 157 -5.36 -9.81 6.93
C ASN A 157 -4.59 -10.50 5.81
N ILE A 158 -5.08 -10.42 4.56
CA ILE A 158 -4.43 -11.11 3.46
C ILE A 158 -3.21 -10.34 2.95
N LYS A 159 -2.12 -11.08 2.75
CA LYS A 159 -0.90 -10.60 2.09
C LYS A 159 -0.60 -11.42 0.85
N SER A 160 0.06 -10.80 -0.11
CA SER A 160 0.61 -11.51 -1.26
C SER A 160 1.59 -12.57 -0.79
N SER A 161 1.34 -13.83 -1.16
CA SER A 161 2.14 -14.99 -0.72
C SER A 161 1.89 -16.20 -1.60
N ILE A 162 2.81 -17.17 -1.54
CA ILE A 162 2.59 -18.50 -2.12
C ILE A 162 1.73 -19.33 -1.16
N ARG A 163 0.77 -20.05 -1.71
CA ARG A 163 -0.07 -21.00 -0.99
C ARG A 163 -0.09 -22.34 -1.72
N LEU A 164 -0.09 -23.44 -0.96
CA LEU A 164 -0.26 -24.78 -1.50
C LEU A 164 -1.74 -25.17 -1.47
N LEU A 165 -2.29 -25.57 -2.62
CA LEU A 165 -3.64 -26.11 -2.75
C LEU A 165 -3.60 -27.33 -3.68
N ASP A 166 -4.13 -28.46 -3.21
CA ASP A 166 -4.15 -29.74 -3.97
C ASP A 166 -2.75 -30.12 -4.55
N ASN A 167 -1.70 -29.97 -3.72
CA ASN A 167 -0.29 -30.20 -4.05
C ASN A 167 0.25 -29.31 -5.20
N GLN A 168 -0.39 -28.17 -5.46
CA GLN A 168 0.05 -27.19 -6.45
C GLN A 168 0.33 -25.85 -5.78
N GLU A 169 1.40 -25.18 -6.22
CA GLU A 169 1.73 -23.84 -5.72
C GLU A 169 0.91 -22.78 -6.47
N TRP A 170 0.30 -21.90 -5.70
CA TRP A 170 -0.45 -20.76 -6.16
C TRP A 170 0.12 -19.48 -5.57
N PHE A 171 0.36 -18.49 -6.40
CA PHE A 171 0.67 -17.14 -5.92
C PHE A 171 -0.62 -16.36 -5.72
N LEU A 172 -0.90 -15.98 -4.49
CA LEU A 172 -1.98 -15.06 -4.15
C LEU A 172 -1.46 -13.63 -4.22
N LYS A 173 -1.85 -12.88 -5.22
CA LYS A 173 -1.54 -11.46 -5.33
C LYS A 173 -2.71 -10.65 -4.81
N VAL A 174 -2.43 -9.80 -3.83
CA VAL A 174 -3.43 -8.92 -3.21
C VAL A 174 -3.36 -7.55 -3.87
N PHE A 175 -4.49 -7.10 -4.38
CA PHE A 175 -4.71 -5.76 -4.91
C PHE A 175 -5.57 -5.00 -3.91
N GLN A 176 -5.05 -3.92 -3.40
CA GLN A 176 -5.76 -3.05 -2.48
C GLN A 176 -5.36 -1.60 -2.72
N ASN A 177 -6.21 -0.69 -2.31
CA ASN A 177 -5.90 0.72 -2.41
C ASN A 177 -4.72 1.11 -1.55
N ASN A 178 -4.12 2.24 -1.94
CA ASN A 178 -3.11 2.88 -1.13
C ASN A 178 -3.65 3.16 0.28
N ALA A 179 -2.79 3.03 1.27
CA ALA A 179 -3.13 3.45 2.62
C ALA A 179 -3.52 4.93 2.63
N LYS A 180 -4.43 5.30 3.50
CA LYS A 180 -4.90 6.68 3.68
C LYS A 180 -4.21 7.32 4.87
N ILE A 181 -3.93 8.61 4.77
CA ILE A 181 -3.58 9.43 5.91
C ILE A 181 -4.53 10.63 5.96
N ILE A 182 -5.21 10.78 7.09
CA ILE A 182 -6.08 11.91 7.37
C ILE A 182 -5.36 12.81 8.37
N ILE A 183 -5.10 14.04 7.97
CA ILE A 183 -4.38 15.04 8.75
C ILE A 183 -5.37 16.11 9.18
N ILE A 184 -5.52 16.31 10.48
CA ILE A 184 -6.37 17.36 11.05
C ILE A 184 -5.47 18.53 11.46
N GLY A 185 -5.61 19.64 10.76
CA GLY A 185 -4.88 20.89 10.98
C GLY A 185 -3.84 21.21 9.92
N ALA A 186 -4.07 22.28 9.17
CA ALA A 186 -3.18 22.82 8.14
C ALA A 186 -2.05 23.68 8.77
N VAL A 187 -1.32 23.12 9.73
CA VAL A 187 -0.20 23.77 10.44
C VAL A 187 1.14 23.52 9.73
N HIS A 188 2.22 24.15 10.22
CA HIS A 188 3.57 24.04 9.60
C HIS A 188 4.08 22.62 9.45
N ILE A 189 3.66 21.68 10.30
CA ILE A 189 4.05 20.25 10.21
C ILE A 189 3.27 19.52 9.11
N ALA A 190 2.07 19.99 8.76
CA ALA A 190 1.21 19.31 7.79
C ALA A 190 1.84 19.25 6.39
N GLU A 191 2.46 20.33 5.94
CA GLU A 191 3.07 20.39 4.59
C GLU A 191 4.18 19.34 4.38
N PRO A 192 5.22 19.24 5.21
CA PRO A 192 6.23 18.19 5.08
C PRO A 192 5.65 16.79 5.30
N LEU A 193 4.69 16.61 6.22
CA LEU A 193 4.04 15.31 6.44
C LEU A 193 3.27 14.84 5.19
N ILE A 194 2.53 15.74 4.55
CA ILE A 194 1.83 15.48 3.30
C ILE A 194 2.81 15.06 2.19
N ASN A 195 3.93 15.75 2.07
CA ASN A 195 4.93 15.45 1.07
C ASN A 195 5.54 14.05 1.29
N PHE A 196 5.91 13.70 2.52
CA PHE A 196 6.38 12.34 2.84
C PHE A 196 5.31 11.27 2.58
N ALA A 197 4.06 11.53 2.99
CA ALA A 197 2.95 10.62 2.76
C ALA A 197 2.71 10.36 1.25
N LYS A 198 2.78 11.40 0.42
CA LYS A 198 2.69 11.27 -1.05
C LYS A 198 3.82 10.41 -1.63
N HIS A 199 5.06 10.61 -1.20
CA HIS A 199 6.21 9.80 -1.66
C HIS A 199 6.06 8.32 -1.27
N LEU A 200 5.36 8.05 -0.17
CA LEU A 200 5.02 6.70 0.28
C LEU A 200 3.70 6.17 -0.34
N ASN A 201 3.14 6.88 -1.32
CA ASN A 201 1.90 6.55 -2.02
C ASN A 201 0.65 6.47 -1.10
N TYR A 202 0.61 7.23 0.00
CA TYR A 202 -0.63 7.39 0.75
C TYR A 202 -1.62 8.28 -0.01
N GLU A 203 -2.92 7.95 0.06
CA GLU A 203 -3.99 8.89 -0.27
C GLU A 203 -4.13 9.87 0.88
N VAL A 204 -3.94 11.17 0.61
CA VAL A 204 -3.85 12.19 1.65
C VAL A 204 -5.12 13.03 1.71
N PHE A 205 -5.67 13.15 2.91
CA PHE A 205 -6.80 14.02 3.25
C PHE A 205 -6.35 15.06 4.27
N LEU A 206 -6.68 16.32 4.05
CA LEU A 206 -6.44 17.41 4.99
C LEU A 206 -7.77 17.99 5.45
N ILE A 207 -7.96 18.11 6.77
CA ILE A 207 -9.16 18.67 7.36
C ILE A 207 -8.76 19.89 8.19
N ASP A 208 -9.27 21.06 7.84
CA ASP A 208 -9.10 22.27 8.65
C ASP A 208 -10.23 23.27 8.37
N PRO A 209 -11.12 23.56 9.33
CA PRO A 209 -12.22 24.51 9.14
C PRO A 209 -11.78 25.98 9.14
N ARG A 210 -10.52 26.27 9.49
CA ARG A 210 -10.01 27.64 9.55
C ARG A 210 -9.68 28.15 8.17
N SER A 211 -10.14 29.35 7.83
CA SER A 211 -9.91 30.01 6.53
C SER A 211 -8.51 30.61 6.35
N THR A 212 -7.67 30.55 7.40
CA THR A 212 -6.38 31.28 7.47
C THR A 212 -5.21 30.59 6.79
N PHE A 213 -5.36 29.33 6.35
CA PHE A 213 -4.27 28.61 5.68
C PHE A 213 -4.28 28.82 4.16
N ASN A 214 -3.11 28.84 3.56
CA ASN A 214 -2.94 28.97 2.11
C ASN A 214 -3.11 27.60 1.43
N GLU A 215 -4.28 27.32 0.86
CA GLU A 215 -4.58 26.08 0.14
C GLU A 215 -3.63 25.78 -1.01
N LYS A 216 -3.07 26.79 -1.65
CA LYS A 216 -2.10 26.62 -2.77
C LYS A 216 -0.84 25.84 -2.35
N LYS A 217 -0.54 25.77 -1.05
CA LYS A 217 0.55 24.94 -0.52
C LYS A 217 0.24 23.45 -0.50
N PHE A 218 -1.04 23.08 -0.60
CA PHE A 218 -1.53 21.71 -0.45
C PHE A 218 -2.10 21.16 -1.76
N ASN A 219 -1.35 21.33 -2.86
CA ASN A 219 -1.79 20.86 -4.17
C ASN A 219 -1.92 19.33 -4.26
N ASN A 220 -2.90 18.86 -5.04
CA ASN A 220 -3.13 17.45 -5.34
C ASN A 220 -3.44 16.58 -4.11
N ILE A 221 -4.22 17.11 -3.15
CA ILE A 221 -4.83 16.36 -2.05
C ILE A 221 -6.30 16.75 -1.90
N LYS A 222 -7.05 15.94 -1.18
CA LYS A 222 -8.45 16.28 -0.83
C LYS A 222 -8.46 17.12 0.44
N ILE A 223 -9.04 18.33 0.36
CA ILE A 223 -9.15 19.27 1.47
C ILE A 223 -10.61 19.40 1.89
N PHE A 224 -10.87 19.26 3.19
CA PHE A 224 -12.16 19.46 3.82
C PHE A 224 -12.10 20.69 4.73
N LYS A 225 -13.03 21.61 4.57
CA LYS A 225 -13.15 22.86 5.35
C LYS A 225 -14.22 22.78 6.44
N GLU A 226 -14.81 21.62 6.61
CA GLU A 226 -15.77 21.33 7.65
C GLU A 226 -15.07 21.02 8.97
N TRP A 227 -15.85 21.02 10.05
CA TRP A 227 -15.39 20.54 11.34
C TRP A 227 -14.95 19.08 11.24
N PRO A 228 -13.91 18.67 12.02
CA PRO A 228 -13.31 17.36 11.87
C PRO A 228 -14.28 16.18 11.99
N ASP A 229 -15.23 16.24 12.93
CA ASP A 229 -16.24 15.19 13.12
C ASP A 229 -17.25 15.08 11.96
N GLU A 230 -17.52 16.19 11.27
CA GLU A 230 -18.36 16.21 10.06
C GLU A 230 -17.59 15.73 8.83
N ALA A 231 -16.36 16.18 8.67
CA ALA A 231 -15.51 15.78 7.55
C ALA A 231 -15.17 14.29 7.60
N LEU A 232 -14.86 13.74 8.78
CA LEU A 232 -14.51 12.33 8.96
C LEU A 232 -15.68 11.40 8.59
N LYS A 233 -16.94 11.80 8.76
CA LYS A 233 -18.12 11.05 8.33
C LYS A 233 -18.21 10.87 6.81
N LYS A 234 -17.55 11.75 6.04
CA LYS A 234 -17.54 11.72 4.55
C LYS A 234 -16.40 10.87 4.00
N ILE A 235 -15.49 10.41 4.85
CA ILE A 235 -14.30 9.64 4.46
C ILE A 235 -14.50 8.20 4.95
N ILE A 236 -14.29 7.23 4.06
CA ILE A 236 -14.28 5.82 4.45
C ILE A 236 -13.01 5.55 5.26
N ILE A 237 -13.17 5.32 6.57
CA ILE A 237 -12.09 4.97 7.49
C ILE A 237 -12.11 3.46 7.70
N ASP A 238 -11.02 2.82 7.36
CA ASP A 238 -10.83 1.38 7.39
C ASP A 238 -9.48 1.01 8.04
N GLN A 239 -9.18 -0.27 8.11
CA GLN A 239 -7.93 -0.80 8.67
C GLN A 239 -6.67 -0.40 7.88
N ASN A 240 -6.81 0.36 6.78
CA ASN A 240 -5.71 0.91 6.01
C ASN A 240 -5.61 2.44 6.14
N THR A 241 -6.24 3.01 7.17
CA THR A 241 -6.34 4.46 7.42
C THR A 241 -5.54 4.86 8.66
N ALA A 242 -4.65 5.84 8.53
CA ALA A 242 -3.97 6.54 9.62
C ALA A 242 -4.61 7.93 9.84
N ILE A 243 -4.78 8.35 11.09
CA ILE A 243 -5.35 9.64 11.45
C ILE A 243 -4.38 10.38 12.37
N VAL A 244 -4.10 11.65 12.07
CA VAL A 244 -3.17 12.47 12.86
C VAL A 244 -3.77 13.84 13.13
N THR A 245 -3.87 14.24 14.42
CA THR A 245 -4.26 15.61 14.79
C THR A 245 -3.03 16.44 15.13
N LEU A 246 -2.94 17.62 14.53
CA LEU A 246 -1.77 18.51 14.59
C LEU A 246 -2.06 19.91 15.16
N THR A 247 -3.31 20.22 15.54
CA THR A 247 -3.70 21.62 15.83
C THR A 247 -3.32 22.10 17.20
N HIS A 248 -3.17 21.23 18.17
CA HIS A 248 -3.12 21.52 19.62
C HIS A 248 -4.38 22.19 20.19
N ASP A 249 -5.39 22.46 19.37
CA ASP A 249 -6.65 23.05 19.81
C ASP A 249 -7.65 21.95 20.19
N PRO A 250 -8.05 21.83 21.47
CA PRO A 250 -9.03 20.84 21.89
C PRO A 250 -10.38 20.94 21.17
N LYS A 251 -10.74 22.12 20.65
CA LYS A 251 -11.97 22.28 19.86
C LYS A 251 -11.96 21.55 18.55
N LEU A 252 -10.78 21.38 17.95
CA LEU A 252 -10.59 20.64 16.69
C LEU A 252 -10.13 19.21 16.95
N ASP A 253 -9.12 19.03 17.83
CA ASP A 253 -8.53 17.72 18.08
C ASP A 253 -9.48 16.76 18.79
N ASP A 254 -10.19 17.23 19.85
CA ASP A 254 -11.02 16.33 20.66
C ASP A 254 -12.20 15.72 19.88
N PRO A 255 -13.01 16.47 19.07
CA PRO A 255 -14.05 15.87 18.22
C PRO A 255 -13.50 14.89 17.19
N ALA A 256 -12.35 15.21 16.57
CA ALA A 256 -11.68 14.31 15.64
C ALA A 256 -11.29 13.00 16.31
N LEU A 257 -10.68 13.04 17.49
CA LEU A 257 -10.23 11.87 18.24
C LEU A 257 -11.41 11.05 18.77
N GLU A 258 -12.47 11.72 19.26
CA GLU A 258 -13.70 11.06 19.72
C GLU A 258 -14.36 10.23 18.61
N TYR A 259 -14.37 10.75 17.39
CA TYR A 259 -14.85 10.01 16.22
C TYR A 259 -13.87 8.90 15.84
N SER A 260 -12.58 9.22 15.69
CA SER A 260 -11.55 8.30 15.18
C SER A 260 -11.36 7.07 16.06
N LEU A 261 -11.42 7.23 17.39
CA LEU A 261 -11.24 6.13 18.36
C LEU A 261 -12.34 5.07 18.32
N LYS A 262 -13.45 5.35 17.63
CA LYS A 262 -14.57 4.42 17.39
C LYS A 262 -14.47 3.71 16.03
N THR A 263 -13.44 4.01 15.25
CA THR A 263 -13.23 3.45 13.91
C THR A 263 -12.19 2.33 13.90
N ASP A 264 -12.04 1.69 12.74
CA ASP A 264 -11.04 0.65 12.48
C ASP A 264 -9.69 1.20 11.98
N ALA A 265 -9.42 2.51 12.15
CA ALA A 265 -8.15 3.10 11.77
C ALA A 265 -6.97 2.35 12.44
N PHE A 266 -5.95 1.94 11.64
CA PHE A 266 -4.81 1.20 12.18
C PHE A 266 -3.88 2.07 13.03
N TYR A 267 -3.95 3.39 12.86
CA TYR A 267 -3.14 4.35 13.60
C TYR A 267 -3.92 5.62 13.88
N ILE A 268 -3.89 6.06 15.14
CA ILE A 268 -4.44 7.34 15.57
C ILE A 268 -3.36 8.04 16.40
N GLY A 269 -2.90 9.21 15.96
CA GLY A 269 -1.86 9.99 16.62
C GLY A 269 -2.29 11.43 16.91
N CYS A 270 -1.74 11.99 17.97
CA CYS A 270 -2.04 13.38 18.34
C CYS A 270 -0.80 14.14 18.77
N LEU A 271 -0.61 15.32 18.19
CA LEU A 271 0.47 16.23 18.54
C LEU A 271 0.30 16.80 19.95
N GLY A 272 1.40 16.99 20.67
CA GLY A 272 1.41 17.60 21.98
C GLY A 272 2.54 17.10 22.88
N SER A 273 2.70 17.74 24.04
CA SER A 273 3.59 17.26 25.10
C SER A 273 2.94 16.10 25.88
N LYS A 274 3.72 15.36 26.67
CA LYS A 274 3.19 14.37 27.61
C LYS A 274 2.12 14.96 28.53
N LYS A 275 2.32 16.21 29.02
CA LYS A 275 1.35 16.93 29.85
C LYS A 275 0.04 17.17 29.07
N THR A 276 0.14 17.64 27.83
CA THR A 276 -1.02 17.89 26.97
C THR A 276 -1.78 16.59 26.69
N HIS A 277 -1.04 15.51 26.44
CA HIS A 277 -1.62 14.19 26.19
C HIS A 277 -2.41 13.67 27.41
N ASN A 278 -1.83 13.75 28.62
CA ASN A 278 -2.54 13.34 29.84
C ASN A 278 -3.84 14.13 30.04
N SER A 279 -3.81 15.44 29.82
CA SER A 279 -5.02 16.28 29.91
C SER A 279 -6.07 15.90 28.86
N ARG A 280 -5.64 15.53 27.64
CA ARG A 280 -6.50 15.05 26.55
C ARG A 280 -7.18 13.73 26.93
N ILE A 281 -6.43 12.76 27.47
CA ILE A 281 -6.98 11.50 27.96
C ILE A 281 -8.10 11.73 28.97
N LEU A 282 -7.89 12.65 29.93
CA LEU A 282 -8.92 12.99 30.94
C LEU A 282 -10.19 13.57 30.29
N ARG A 283 -10.04 14.41 29.25
CA ARG A 283 -11.21 14.98 28.55
C ARG A 283 -11.97 13.91 27.75
N LEU A 284 -11.25 13.03 27.06
CA LEU A 284 -11.85 11.94 26.26
C LEU A 284 -12.57 10.93 27.17
N LYS A 285 -12.01 10.61 28.34
CA LYS A 285 -12.69 9.77 29.37
C LYS A 285 -14.03 10.39 29.81
N LYS A 286 -14.04 11.70 30.08
CA LYS A 286 -15.28 12.41 30.45
C LYS A 286 -16.34 12.38 29.34
N LYS A 287 -15.93 12.19 28.07
CA LYS A 287 -16.81 12.03 26.91
C LYS A 287 -17.23 10.58 26.65
N GLY A 288 -16.86 9.65 27.53
CA GLY A 288 -17.29 8.25 27.45
C GLY A 288 -16.40 7.36 26.59
N ILE A 289 -15.20 7.80 26.21
CA ILE A 289 -14.20 6.94 25.54
C ILE A 289 -13.61 5.99 26.59
N ASN A 290 -13.68 4.68 26.33
CA ASN A 290 -13.21 3.65 27.23
C ASN A 290 -11.68 3.44 27.14
N GLU A 291 -11.11 2.68 28.09
CA GLU A 291 -9.66 2.43 28.16
C GLU A 291 -9.13 1.69 26.90
N GLU A 292 -9.86 0.75 26.37
CA GLU A 292 -9.46 0.00 25.16
C GLU A 292 -9.31 0.95 23.96
N GLN A 293 -10.27 1.86 23.79
CA GLN A 293 -10.21 2.87 22.75
C GLN A 293 -9.06 3.85 22.98
N LEU A 294 -8.85 4.31 24.22
CA LEU A 294 -7.76 5.23 24.56
C LEU A 294 -6.38 4.62 24.32
N ASN A 295 -6.22 3.30 24.48
CA ASN A 295 -4.97 2.60 24.21
C ASN A 295 -4.58 2.60 22.73
N LYS A 296 -5.53 2.87 21.81
CA LYS A 296 -5.23 3.07 20.38
C LYS A 296 -4.59 4.43 20.09
N LEU A 297 -4.63 5.38 21.06
CA LEU A 297 -4.19 6.75 20.84
C LEU A 297 -2.68 6.91 21.09
N ASN A 298 -1.94 7.27 20.08
CA ASN A 298 -0.51 7.57 20.16
C ASN A 298 -0.28 9.05 20.47
N GLY A 299 0.17 9.35 21.67
CA GLY A 299 0.46 10.72 22.11
C GLY A 299 1.54 10.77 23.18
N PRO A 300 2.53 11.61 23.01
CA PRO A 300 2.86 12.45 21.84
C PRO A 300 3.07 11.66 20.54
N VAL A 301 2.55 12.18 19.42
CA VAL A 301 2.71 11.55 18.11
C VAL A 301 4.17 11.56 17.65
N GLY A 302 4.57 10.48 16.99
CA GLY A 302 5.89 10.31 16.40
C GLY A 302 6.88 9.52 17.26
N LEU A 303 7.88 8.95 16.61
CA LEU A 303 8.99 8.26 17.29
C LEU A 303 9.90 9.30 17.99
N SER A 304 10.48 8.91 19.13
CA SER A 304 11.40 9.77 19.87
C SER A 304 12.79 9.80 19.20
N ILE A 305 12.94 10.65 18.18
CA ILE A 305 14.19 10.82 17.40
C ILE A 305 14.90 12.13 17.68
N GLY A 306 14.46 12.89 18.71
CA GLY A 306 15.01 14.22 19.00
C GLY A 306 14.56 15.33 18.05
N ALA A 307 13.47 15.14 17.31
CA ALA A 307 12.93 16.07 16.33
C ALA A 307 12.59 17.44 16.93
N LYS A 308 12.99 18.52 16.26
CA LYS A 308 12.78 19.93 16.69
C LYS A 308 12.10 20.77 15.61
N THR A 309 12.45 20.56 14.34
CA THR A 309 11.87 21.32 13.21
C THR A 309 10.57 20.67 12.71
N PRO A 310 9.69 21.42 12.02
CA PRO A 310 8.48 20.85 11.43
C PRO A 310 8.73 19.63 10.53
N SER A 311 9.80 19.66 9.74
CA SER A 311 10.17 18.53 8.86
C SER A 311 10.65 17.31 9.65
N GLU A 312 11.45 17.49 10.70
CA GLU A 312 11.90 16.39 11.56
C GLU A 312 10.73 15.77 12.31
N ILE A 313 9.79 16.60 12.81
CA ILE A 313 8.57 16.13 13.46
C ILE A 313 7.71 15.33 12.46
N ALA A 314 7.59 15.79 11.23
CA ALA A 314 6.88 15.08 10.18
C ALA A 314 7.53 13.72 9.86
N ILE A 315 8.87 13.64 9.81
CA ILE A 315 9.63 12.37 9.67
C ILE A 315 9.33 11.45 10.86
N SER A 316 9.38 11.96 12.08
CA SER A 316 9.07 11.20 13.30
C SER A 316 7.66 10.60 13.24
N ILE A 317 6.67 11.38 12.81
CA ILE A 317 5.27 10.95 12.66
C ILE A 317 5.14 9.86 11.59
N ILE A 318 5.65 10.11 10.39
CA ILE A 318 5.51 9.15 9.29
C ILE A 318 6.25 7.83 9.58
N SER A 319 7.40 7.89 10.29
CA SER A 319 8.13 6.70 10.72
C SER A 319 7.33 5.87 11.72
N GLN A 320 6.61 6.52 12.66
CA GLN A 320 5.74 5.81 13.59
C GLN A 320 4.55 5.18 12.86
N ILE A 321 3.93 5.87 11.90
CA ILE A 321 2.85 5.33 11.06
C ILE A 321 3.33 4.09 10.30
N ILE A 322 4.53 4.13 9.70
CA ILE A 322 5.13 2.99 9.00
C ILE A 322 5.35 1.81 9.95
N LEU A 323 5.87 2.07 11.15
CA LEU A 323 6.09 1.05 12.17
C LEU A 323 4.78 0.33 12.50
N PHE A 324 3.71 1.08 12.81
CA PHE A 324 2.40 0.51 13.14
C PHE A 324 1.80 -0.26 11.96
N LYS A 325 1.86 0.29 10.74
CA LYS A 325 1.38 -0.39 9.53
C LYS A 325 2.04 -1.74 9.32
N ASN A 326 3.34 -1.84 9.58
CA ASN A 326 4.09 -3.08 9.37
C ASN A 326 3.94 -4.07 10.52
N THR A 327 3.70 -3.60 11.76
CA THR A 327 3.48 -4.49 12.93
C THR A 327 2.06 -5.05 12.99
N VAL A 328 1.04 -4.26 12.66
CA VAL A 328 -0.35 -4.76 12.55
C VAL A 328 -0.46 -5.78 11.41
N ASN A 329 0.40 -5.65 10.42
CA ASN A 329 0.47 -6.54 9.26
C ASN A 329 1.52 -7.66 9.42
N ALA A 330 2.22 -7.82 10.52
CA ALA A 330 3.13 -8.92 10.82
C ALA A 330 2.42 -10.03 11.58
#